data_711afb2278191d477cb981f7e686cc42
#
_entry.id   711afb2278191d477cb981f7e686cc42
#
_cell.length_a   1.000
_cell.length_b   1.000
_cell.length_c   1.000
_cell.angle_alpha   90.00
_cell.angle_beta   90.00
_cell.angle_gamma   90.00
#
_symmetry.space_group_name_H-M   'P 1'
#
loop_
_entity.id
_entity.type
_entity.pdbx_description
1 polymer ?
#
loop_
_entity_poly.entity_id
_entity_poly.type
_entity_poly.pdbx_seq_one_letter_code
_entity_poly.pdbx_strand_id
1 'polypeptide(L)'
;SEKDVNQELEKALRIKDFIELAELMAFDALDRKESCGAHFREEYQTEENEADRNDQDYKYVAAWDYSKNEEPKLFKEELKYNNVKLKTRSYK
;
A
#
# COMPACT_ATOMS: atom_id res chain seq x y z
N SER A 1 -6.39 15.09 35.57
CA SER A 1 -5.03 15.34 36.03
C SER A 1 -4.14 15.73 34.85
N GLU A 2 -3.00 16.31 35.13
CA GLU A 2 -2.02 16.69 34.11
C GLU A 2 -1.57 15.48 33.29
N LYS A 3 -1.46 14.32 33.92
CA LYS A 3 -1.08 13.06 33.26
C LYS A 3 -2.12 12.63 32.25
N ASP A 4 -3.39 12.78 32.55
CA ASP A 4 -4.48 12.41 31.64
C ASP A 4 -4.54 13.37 30.44
N VAL A 5 -4.32 14.65 30.67
CA VAL A 5 -4.28 15.65 29.60
C VAL A 5 -3.11 15.36 28.66
N ASN A 6 -1.94 14.99 29.19
CA ASN A 6 -0.76 14.64 28.37
C ASN A 6 -0.98 13.39 27.55
N GLN A 7 -1.69 12.38 28.06
CA GLN A 7 -2.01 11.17 27.31
C GLN A 7 -2.96 11.47 26.15
N GLU A 8 -3.95 12.33 26.37
CA GLU A 8 -4.89 12.72 25.31
C GLU A 8 -4.19 13.51 24.20
N LEU A 9 -3.28 14.41 24.57
CA LEU A 9 -2.49 15.16 23.61
C LEU A 9 -1.59 14.22 22.78
N GLU A 10 -0.96 13.25 23.42
CA GLU A 10 -0.12 12.26 22.75
C GLU A 10 -0.93 11.44 21.75
N LYS A 11 -2.12 10.99 22.12
CA LYS A 11 -3.02 10.27 21.22
C LYS A 11 -3.45 11.13 20.04
N ALA A 12 -3.76 12.39 20.28
CA ALA A 12 -4.17 13.32 19.23
C ALA A 12 -3.05 13.52 18.20
N LEU A 13 -1.80 13.65 18.67
CA LEU A 13 -0.65 13.79 17.79
C LEU A 13 -0.41 12.54 16.96
N ARG A 14 -0.60 11.35 17.55
CA ARG A 14 -0.46 10.10 16.82
C ARG A 14 -1.56 9.93 15.77
N ILE A 15 -2.78 10.36 16.06
CA ILE A 15 -3.88 10.31 15.10
C ILE A 15 -3.54 11.14 13.86
N LYS A 16 -2.95 12.31 14.05
CA LYS A 16 -2.50 13.14 12.93
C LYS A 16 -1.52 12.38 12.03
N ASP A 17 -0.53 11.71 12.63
CA ASP A 17 0.46 10.92 11.90
C ASP A 17 -0.21 9.76 11.17
N PHE A 18 -1.16 9.08 11.80
CA PHE A 18 -1.90 7.99 11.20
C PHE A 18 -2.74 8.44 10.01
N ILE A 19 -3.33 9.65 10.08
CA ILE A 19 -4.11 10.20 8.97
C ILE A 19 -3.21 10.48 7.78
N GLU A 20 -2.02 11.04 8.00
CA GLU A 20 -1.04 11.28 6.94
C GLU A 20 -0.59 9.98 6.29
N LEU A 21 -0.29 8.96 7.08
CA LEU A 21 0.07 7.63 6.57
C LEU A 21 -1.10 7.00 5.82
N ALA A 22 -2.31 7.10 6.34
CA ALA A 22 -3.50 6.55 5.71
C ALA A 22 -3.75 7.17 4.33
N GLU A 23 -3.48 8.45 4.17
CA GLU A 23 -3.57 9.12 2.87
C GLU A 23 -2.61 8.50 1.86
N LEU A 24 -1.35 8.29 2.25
CA LEU A 24 -0.37 7.62 1.38
C LEU A 24 -0.79 6.19 1.04
N MET A 25 -1.32 5.47 2.00
CA MET A 25 -1.82 4.11 1.78
C MET A 25 -2.99 4.11 0.79
N ALA A 26 -3.87 5.10 0.88
CA ALA A 26 -4.99 5.23 -0.05
C ALA A 26 -4.51 5.57 -1.47
N PHE A 27 -3.53 6.46 -1.61
CA PHE A 27 -2.92 6.74 -2.90
C PHE A 27 -2.31 5.50 -3.51
N ASP A 28 -1.56 4.73 -2.73
CA ASP A 28 -0.94 3.50 -3.22
C ASP A 28 -1.97 2.46 -3.65
N ALA A 29 -3.00 2.28 -2.85
CA ALA A 29 -4.07 1.34 -3.16
C ALA A 29 -4.84 1.73 -4.43
N LEU A 30 -5.05 3.02 -4.64
CA LEU A 30 -5.73 3.52 -5.83
C LEU A 30 -4.85 3.36 -7.08
N ASP A 31 -3.55 3.61 -6.94
CA ASP A 31 -2.59 3.53 -8.04
C ASP A 31 -2.35 2.10 -8.52
N ARG A 32 -2.33 1.15 -7.59
CA ARG A 32 -2.00 -0.25 -7.90
C ARG A 32 -3.21 -1.00 -8.44
N LYS A 33 -3.28 -1.10 -9.74
CA LYS A 33 -4.40 -1.74 -10.46
C LYS A 33 -4.16 -3.22 -10.66
N GLU A 34 -4.08 -3.92 -9.56
CA GLU A 34 -3.95 -5.38 -9.49
C GLU A 34 -4.44 -5.84 -8.13
N SER A 35 -4.53 -7.15 -7.94
CA SER A 35 -4.69 -7.74 -6.61
C SER A 35 -3.47 -8.59 -6.31
N CYS A 36 -2.76 -8.28 -5.23
CA CYS A 36 -1.54 -8.96 -4.85
C CYS A 36 -1.38 -8.95 -3.32
N GLY A 37 -1.20 -10.11 -2.73
CA GLY A 37 -1.07 -10.24 -1.29
C GLY A 37 -2.30 -9.71 -0.55
N ALA A 38 -2.08 -8.83 0.41
CA ALA A 38 -3.16 -8.21 1.17
C ALA A 38 -3.91 -7.12 0.39
N HIS A 39 -3.34 -6.62 -0.70
CA HIS A 39 -4.00 -5.66 -1.58
C HIS A 39 -4.95 -6.39 -2.51
N PHE A 40 -6.26 -6.22 -2.29
CA PHE A 40 -7.28 -6.89 -3.08
C PHE A 40 -8.30 -5.88 -3.61
N ARG A 41 -8.51 -5.92 -4.92
CA ARG A 41 -9.51 -5.09 -5.59
C ARG A 41 -10.49 -6.00 -6.33
N GLU A 42 -11.78 -5.76 -6.13
CA GLU A 42 -12.83 -6.59 -6.72
C GLU A 42 -12.80 -6.63 -8.24
N GLU A 43 -12.37 -5.53 -8.88
CA GLU A 43 -12.25 -5.44 -10.33
C GLU A 43 -11.03 -6.21 -10.88
N TYR A 44 -10.14 -6.65 -10.03
CA TYR A 44 -8.96 -7.43 -10.41
C TYR A 44 -8.97 -8.80 -9.76
N GLN A 45 -9.83 -9.65 -10.28
CA GLN A 45 -9.97 -11.05 -9.87
C GLN A 45 -9.90 -11.96 -11.09
N THR A 46 -9.41 -13.18 -10.89
CA THR A 46 -9.46 -14.22 -11.92
C THR A 46 -10.90 -14.73 -12.08
N GLU A 47 -11.13 -15.56 -13.09
CA GLU A 47 -12.44 -16.19 -13.30
C GLU A 47 -12.87 -17.04 -12.10
N GLU A 48 -11.92 -17.52 -11.31
CA GLU A 48 -12.16 -18.29 -10.10
C GLU A 48 -12.28 -17.46 -8.84
N ASN A 49 -12.38 -16.12 -8.98
CA ASN A 49 -12.50 -15.17 -7.87
C ASN A 49 -11.27 -15.13 -6.96
N GLU A 50 -10.11 -15.40 -7.52
CA GLU A 50 -8.83 -15.22 -6.84
C GLU A 50 -8.16 -13.92 -7.28
N ALA A 51 -7.14 -13.51 -6.54
CA ALA A 51 -6.39 -12.29 -6.85
C ALA A 51 -5.75 -12.38 -8.25
N ASP A 52 -5.99 -11.38 -9.06
CA ASP A 52 -5.39 -11.25 -10.39
C ASP A 52 -4.23 -10.27 -10.31
N ARG A 53 -3.01 -10.83 -10.26
CA ARG A 53 -1.77 -10.08 -10.16
C ARG A 53 -1.28 -9.66 -11.55
N ASN A 54 -0.83 -8.43 -11.66
CA ASN A 54 -0.28 -7.89 -12.91
C ASN A 54 1.23 -7.63 -12.76
N ASP A 55 2.03 -8.67 -12.96
CA ASP A 55 3.49 -8.57 -12.81
C ASP A 55 4.14 -7.72 -13.89
N GLN A 56 3.54 -7.62 -15.06
CA GLN A 56 4.09 -6.83 -16.14
C GLN A 56 4.19 -5.35 -15.77
N ASP A 57 3.14 -4.82 -15.15
CA ASP A 57 3.06 -3.39 -14.84
C ASP A 57 3.39 -3.05 -13.39
N TYR A 58 3.26 -4.01 -12.47
CA TYR A 58 3.35 -3.73 -11.03
C TYR A 58 4.42 -4.52 -10.28
N LYS A 59 5.36 -5.14 -10.98
CA LYS A 59 6.48 -5.83 -10.35
C LYS A 59 7.56 -4.83 -9.91
N TYR A 60 7.22 -3.99 -8.94
CA TYR A 60 8.13 -2.99 -8.40
C TYR A 60 7.83 -2.69 -6.93
N VAL A 61 8.83 -2.17 -6.24
CA VAL A 61 8.62 -1.56 -4.93
C VAL A 61 8.19 -0.11 -5.16
N ALA A 62 7.09 0.28 -4.54
CA ALA A 62 6.59 1.65 -4.59
C ALA A 62 7.07 2.40 -3.37
N ALA A 63 7.79 3.49 -3.56
CA ALA A 63 8.19 4.39 -2.49
C ALA A 63 7.50 5.74 -2.72
N TRP A 64 6.70 6.14 -1.74
CA TRP A 64 5.96 7.39 -1.82
C TRP A 64 6.66 8.48 -1.02
N ASP A 65 6.95 9.60 -1.67
CA ASP A 65 7.54 10.76 -1.02
C ASP A 65 6.43 11.72 -0.60
N TYR A 66 6.20 11.78 0.72
CA TYR A 66 5.16 12.64 1.29
C TYR A 66 5.51 14.12 1.17
N SER A 67 4.54 14.92 0.76
CA SER A 67 4.65 16.38 0.78
C SER A 67 3.39 16.97 1.40
N LYS A 68 3.57 17.91 2.33
CA LYS A 68 2.46 18.51 3.04
C LYS A 68 1.53 19.34 2.14
N ASN A 69 2.07 19.98 1.13
CA ASN A 69 1.34 20.94 0.28
C ASN A 69 1.15 20.49 -1.17
N GLU A 70 1.65 19.31 -1.52
CA GLU A 70 1.58 18.78 -2.88
C GLU A 70 1.15 17.32 -2.84
N GLU A 71 0.76 16.79 -4.00
CA GLU A 71 0.49 15.36 -4.11
C GLU A 71 1.77 14.55 -3.85
N PRO A 72 1.67 13.39 -3.19
CA PRO A 72 2.84 12.54 -2.97
C PRO A 72 3.43 12.09 -4.31
N LYS A 73 4.75 11.97 -4.35
CA LYS A 73 5.48 11.50 -5.53
C LYS A 73 5.79 10.03 -5.40
N LEU A 74 5.57 9.29 -6.47
CA LEU A 74 5.85 7.86 -6.53
C LEU A 74 7.22 7.61 -7.16
N PHE A 75 8.05 6.87 -6.44
CA PHE A 75 9.31 6.34 -6.94
C PHE A 75 9.21 4.83 -7.02
N LYS A 76 9.68 4.26 -8.12
CA LYS A 76 9.58 2.82 -8.40
C LYS A 76 10.96 2.19 -8.49
N GLU A 77 11.10 1.02 -7.85
CA GLU A 77 12.28 0.18 -8.00
C GLU A 77 11.83 -1.19 -8.47
N GLU A 78 12.29 -1.60 -9.64
CA GLU A 78 11.91 -2.88 -10.20
C GLU A 78 12.38 -4.04 -9.33
N LEU A 79 11.49 -5.01 -9.08
CA LEU A 79 11.84 -6.23 -8.37
C LEU A 79 12.55 -7.19 -9.33
N LYS A 80 13.70 -7.72 -8.90
CA LYS A 80 14.49 -8.68 -9.65
C LYS A 80 14.72 -9.93 -8.80
N TYR A 81 14.45 -11.08 -9.39
CA TYR A 81 14.61 -12.36 -8.72
C TYR A 81 15.64 -13.21 -9.47
N ASN A 82 16.82 -13.40 -8.86
CA ASN A 82 17.92 -14.12 -9.51
C ASN A 82 17.79 -15.63 -9.35
N ASN A 83 17.19 -16.10 -8.26
CA ASN A 83 17.17 -17.52 -7.90
C ASN A 83 15.77 -18.13 -7.82
N VAL A 84 14.73 -17.32 -7.96
CA VAL A 84 13.34 -17.75 -7.84
C VAL A 84 12.55 -17.26 -9.04
N LYS A 85 11.73 -18.13 -9.62
CA LYS A 85 10.83 -17.78 -10.70
C LYS A 85 9.49 -17.32 -10.11
N LEU A 86 8.97 -16.20 -10.61
CA LEU A 86 7.64 -15.75 -10.23
C LEU A 86 6.57 -16.74 -10.64
N LYS A 87 5.69 -17.04 -9.70
CA LYS A 87 4.53 -17.91 -9.93
C LYS A 87 3.31 -17.33 -9.27
N THR A 88 2.16 -17.47 -9.91
CA THR A 88 0.88 -17.11 -9.32
C THR A 88 0.47 -18.20 -8.32
N ARG A 89 0.07 -17.77 -7.13
CA ARG A 89 -0.43 -18.68 -6.11
C ARG A 89 -1.93 -18.90 -6.27
N SER A 90 -2.36 -20.14 -6.22
CA SER A 90 -3.76 -20.51 -6.21
C SER A 90 -4.11 -21.29 -4.96
N TYR A 91 -5.31 -21.09 -4.43
CA TYR A 91 -5.83 -21.78 -3.26
C TYR A 91 -6.84 -22.87 -3.66
N LYS A 92 -6.96 -23.14 -4.96
CA LYS A 92 -7.90 -24.16 -5.48
C LYS A 92 -7.22 -25.41 -6.01
#